data_0accd65b36a24c4760231489421ec12d
#
_entry.id   0accd65b36a24c4760231489421ec12d
#
_cell.length_a   1.000
_cell.length_b   1.000
_cell.length_c   1.000
_cell.angle_alpha   90.00
_cell.angle_beta   90.00
_cell.angle_gamma   90.00
#
_symmetry.space_group_name_H-M   'P 1'
#
loop_
_entity.id
_entity.type
_entity.pdbx_description
1 polymer ?
#
loop_
_entity_poly.entity_id
_entity_poly.type
_entity_poly.pdbx_seq_one_letter_code
_entity_poly.pdbx_strand_id
1 'polypeptide(L)'
;MGLRVNTNISSLVAQRSLAGTKAALGKNLERLASGSRINTAGDDAAGLAISEHLRAQVRGLKQARRNAQDGISLIQVSEGGLNEVTNILIRLRELAIQSASDTIGDRERSFTDREFQALKAEMDRISMSTNFNGTPLLNGRAGIFEIQVGTGNNPLTDRIVYDGQNADVTLEALRMTGESCATKQGAQLSLAVIDDAISQVSKVRSDLGAMQNRLQSTTNNLAVNEENMTAANSRVRDADLAEEVSEMTKNNILMQAGISVLGQANQSAQSVLKLLG
;
A
#
# COMPACT_ATOMS: atom_id res chain seq x y z
N MET A 1 47.22 -36.19 36.71
CA MET A 1 46.02 -36.03 37.57
C MET A 1 45.83 -37.35 38.32
N GLY A 2 45.70 -37.32 39.65
CA GLY A 2 45.52 -38.55 40.43
C GLY A 2 44.14 -39.16 40.12
N LEU A 3 44.09 -40.48 39.93
CA LEU A 3 42.86 -41.28 39.72
C LEU A 3 42.02 -41.23 40.99
N ARG A 4 40.88 -40.51 41.00
CA ARG A 4 39.93 -40.42 42.09
C ARG A 4 38.70 -41.27 41.75
N VAL A 5 38.36 -42.28 42.58
CA VAL A 5 37.28 -43.20 42.32
C VAL A 5 35.92 -42.57 42.62
N ASN A 6 35.79 -41.75 43.68
CA ASN A 6 34.50 -41.16 44.08
C ASN A 6 34.05 -39.96 43.25
N THR A 7 34.93 -39.32 42.43
CA THR A 7 34.57 -38.17 41.60
C THR A 7 35.23 -38.27 40.24
N ASN A 8 34.45 -38.69 39.23
CA ASN A 8 34.93 -38.77 37.85
C ASN A 8 34.85 -37.39 37.16
N ILE A 9 35.90 -36.56 37.32
CA ILE A 9 35.99 -35.21 36.75
C ILE A 9 35.90 -35.25 35.22
N SER A 10 36.48 -36.27 34.56
CA SER A 10 36.42 -36.41 33.11
C SER A 10 35.01 -36.64 32.60
N SER A 11 34.19 -37.43 33.32
CA SER A 11 32.77 -37.62 33.00
C SER A 11 31.95 -36.32 33.21
N LEU A 12 32.24 -35.56 34.29
CA LEU A 12 31.57 -34.28 34.56
C LEU A 12 31.86 -33.22 33.47
N VAL A 13 33.15 -33.17 33.01
CA VAL A 13 33.56 -32.27 31.92
C VAL A 13 32.86 -32.68 30.59
N ALA A 14 32.84 -33.99 30.30
CA ALA A 14 32.15 -34.50 29.12
C ALA A 14 30.64 -34.23 29.14
N GLN A 15 29.98 -34.41 30.30
CA GLN A 15 28.55 -34.07 30.47
C GLN A 15 28.27 -32.59 30.25
N ARG A 16 29.14 -31.70 30.84
CA ARG A 16 28.99 -30.24 30.65
C ARG A 16 29.14 -29.85 29.17
N SER A 17 30.15 -30.38 28.48
CA SER A 17 30.35 -30.14 27.05
C SER A 17 29.18 -30.65 26.19
N LEU A 18 28.67 -31.84 26.52
CA LEU A 18 27.49 -32.43 25.82
C LEU A 18 26.24 -31.61 26.05
N ALA A 19 26.02 -31.09 27.27
CA ALA A 19 24.88 -30.22 27.56
C ALA A 19 24.97 -28.89 26.75
N GLY A 20 26.17 -28.30 26.64
CA GLY A 20 26.40 -27.11 25.80
C GLY A 20 26.11 -27.38 24.31
N THR A 21 26.64 -28.51 23.77
CA THR A 21 26.39 -28.92 22.38
C THR A 21 24.89 -29.16 22.10
N LYS A 22 24.18 -29.80 23.04
CA LYS A 22 22.74 -30.02 22.93
C LYS A 22 21.96 -28.71 22.94
N ALA A 23 22.35 -27.73 23.76
CA ALA A 23 21.73 -26.42 23.77
C ALA A 23 21.97 -25.66 22.45
N ALA A 24 23.19 -25.71 21.91
CA ALA A 24 23.53 -25.12 20.61
C ALA A 24 22.72 -25.75 19.48
N LEU A 25 22.61 -27.10 19.48
CA LEU A 25 21.81 -27.82 18.48
C LEU A 25 20.33 -27.42 18.56
N GLY A 26 19.78 -27.24 19.77
CA GLY A 26 18.40 -26.75 19.96
C GLY A 26 18.21 -25.36 19.35
N LYS A 27 19.15 -24.44 19.52
CA LYS A 27 19.12 -23.10 18.90
C LYS A 27 19.17 -23.16 17.38
N ASN A 28 20.05 -23.99 16.81
CA ASN A 28 20.11 -24.16 15.34
C ASN A 28 18.79 -24.69 14.79
N LEU A 29 18.17 -25.68 15.45
CA LEU A 29 16.87 -26.20 15.06
C LEU A 29 15.75 -25.14 15.14
N GLU A 30 15.75 -24.32 16.17
CA GLU A 30 14.80 -23.22 16.34
C GLU A 30 14.95 -22.18 15.22
N ARG A 31 16.17 -21.77 14.90
CA ARG A 31 16.49 -20.82 13.81
C ARG A 31 16.12 -21.37 12.43
N LEU A 32 16.43 -22.65 12.18
CA LEU A 32 16.05 -23.34 10.96
C LEU A 32 14.54 -23.44 10.80
N ALA A 33 13.82 -23.74 11.89
CA ALA A 33 12.37 -23.86 11.88
C ALA A 33 11.64 -22.51 11.69
N SER A 34 12.20 -21.42 12.26
CA SER A 34 11.63 -20.08 12.13
C SER A 34 12.13 -19.31 10.90
N GLY A 35 13.26 -19.71 10.30
CA GLY A 35 13.96 -18.94 9.26
C GLY A 35 14.60 -17.64 9.77
N SER A 36 14.58 -17.42 11.09
CA SER A 36 15.02 -16.17 11.73
C SER A 36 16.23 -16.42 12.64
N ARG A 37 17.25 -15.60 12.52
CA ARG A 37 18.44 -15.60 13.38
C ARG A 37 18.11 -15.14 14.81
N ILE A 38 17.17 -14.15 14.91
CA ILE A 38 16.73 -13.55 16.18
C ILE A 38 15.29 -13.99 16.43
N ASN A 39 15.08 -14.91 17.37
CA ASN A 39 13.77 -15.39 17.77
C ASN A 39 13.31 -14.78 19.09
N THR A 40 14.24 -14.60 20.03
CA THR A 40 13.96 -14.10 21.36
C THR A 40 14.84 -12.87 21.70
N ALA A 41 14.38 -12.06 22.65
CA ALA A 41 15.18 -10.93 23.15
C ALA A 41 16.51 -11.39 23.78
N GLY A 42 16.62 -12.66 24.19
CA GLY A 42 17.85 -13.24 24.69
C GLY A 42 18.92 -13.51 23.63
N ASP A 43 18.55 -13.55 22.34
CA ASP A 43 19.49 -13.75 21.24
C ASP A 43 20.19 -12.44 20.86
N ASP A 44 19.39 -11.36 20.67
CA ASP A 44 19.87 -10.01 20.41
C ASP A 44 18.73 -9.01 20.67
N ALA A 45 18.77 -8.36 21.83
CA ALA A 45 17.74 -7.40 22.23
C ALA A 45 17.73 -6.14 21.33
N ALA A 46 18.89 -5.67 20.90
CA ALA A 46 19.01 -4.48 20.05
C ALA A 46 18.52 -4.79 18.61
N GLY A 47 18.97 -5.91 18.05
CA GLY A 47 18.54 -6.39 16.73
C GLY A 47 17.02 -6.68 16.67
N LEU A 48 16.46 -7.26 17.75
CA LEU A 48 15.03 -7.49 17.85
C LEU A 48 14.25 -6.16 17.84
N ALA A 49 14.64 -5.18 18.65
CA ALA A 49 13.98 -3.88 18.70
C ALA A 49 14.03 -3.16 17.33
N ILE A 50 15.18 -3.17 16.66
CA ILE A 50 15.34 -2.61 15.31
C ILE A 50 14.47 -3.34 14.31
N SER A 51 14.46 -4.68 14.32
CA SER A 51 13.68 -5.49 13.38
C SER A 51 12.18 -5.27 13.54
N GLU A 52 11.66 -5.17 14.77
CA GLU A 52 10.25 -4.88 15.02
C GLU A 52 9.87 -3.45 14.58
N HIS A 53 10.76 -2.46 14.76
CA HIS A 53 10.55 -1.11 14.25
C HIS A 53 10.51 -1.10 12.70
N LEU A 54 11.48 -1.75 12.05
CA LEU A 54 11.49 -1.90 10.58
C LEU A 54 10.23 -2.61 10.07
N ARG A 55 9.81 -3.68 10.76
CA ARG A 55 8.60 -4.42 10.44
C ARG A 55 7.34 -3.55 10.55
N ALA A 56 7.25 -2.70 11.57
CA ALA A 56 6.15 -1.75 11.71
C ALA A 56 6.14 -0.74 10.57
N GLN A 57 7.33 -0.20 10.18
CA GLN A 57 7.46 0.70 9.04
C GLN A 57 7.06 0.02 7.71
N VAL A 58 7.53 -1.20 7.44
CA VAL A 58 7.16 -1.97 6.23
C VAL A 58 5.65 -2.16 6.14
N ARG A 59 4.99 -2.52 7.26
CA ARG A 59 3.53 -2.64 7.29
C ARG A 59 2.83 -1.30 7.06
N GLY A 60 3.37 -0.21 7.63
CA GLY A 60 2.87 1.14 7.40
C GLY A 60 2.98 1.56 5.93
N LEU A 61 4.15 1.34 5.30
CA LEU A 61 4.38 1.63 3.88
C LEU A 61 3.43 0.84 2.96
N LYS A 62 3.20 -0.45 3.26
CA LYS A 62 2.22 -1.27 2.55
C LYS A 62 0.81 -0.70 2.64
N GLN A 63 0.41 -0.23 3.81
CA GLN A 63 -0.91 0.40 3.98
C GLN A 63 -0.98 1.74 3.25
N ALA A 64 0.06 2.58 3.37
CA ALA A 64 0.13 3.87 2.67
C ALA A 64 0.04 3.68 1.14
N ARG A 65 0.70 2.65 0.60
CA ARG A 65 0.61 2.29 -0.82
C ARG A 65 -0.81 1.88 -1.22
N ARG A 66 -1.51 1.08 -0.40
CA ARG A 66 -2.94 0.77 -0.65
C ARG A 66 -3.81 2.01 -0.63
N ASN A 67 -3.63 2.89 0.36
CA ASN A 67 -4.37 4.15 0.43
C ASN A 67 -4.14 5.03 -0.82
N ALA A 68 -2.90 5.06 -1.34
CA ALA A 68 -2.60 5.77 -2.58
C ALA A 68 -3.32 5.15 -3.79
N GLN A 69 -3.40 3.82 -3.87
CA GLN A 69 -4.16 3.11 -4.91
C GLN A 69 -5.67 3.36 -4.81
N ASP A 70 -6.20 3.40 -3.59
CA ASP A 70 -7.61 3.77 -3.35
C ASP A 70 -7.88 5.20 -3.80
N GLY A 71 -6.94 6.13 -3.53
CA GLY A 71 -6.99 7.50 -4.04
C GLY A 71 -6.97 7.57 -5.58
N ILE A 72 -6.16 6.76 -6.24
CA ILE A 72 -6.16 6.65 -7.71
C ILE A 72 -7.52 6.15 -8.21
N SER A 73 -8.10 5.15 -7.54
CA SER A 73 -9.42 4.62 -7.91
C SER A 73 -10.52 5.67 -7.77
N LEU A 74 -10.49 6.49 -6.71
CA LEU A 74 -11.41 7.61 -6.52
C LEU A 74 -11.29 8.60 -7.69
N ILE A 75 -10.07 8.98 -8.08
CA ILE A 75 -9.82 9.90 -9.20
C ILE A 75 -10.34 9.30 -10.51
N GLN A 76 -10.12 8.03 -10.78
CA GLN A 76 -10.60 7.35 -11.99
C GLN A 76 -12.13 7.33 -12.08
N VAL A 77 -12.83 7.14 -10.97
CA VAL A 77 -14.30 7.24 -10.93
C VAL A 77 -14.75 8.66 -11.26
N SER A 78 -14.10 9.68 -10.67
CA SER A 78 -14.39 11.08 -10.98
C SER A 78 -14.14 11.40 -12.46
N GLU A 79 -13.01 10.94 -13.00
CA GLU A 79 -12.66 11.17 -14.41
C GLU A 79 -13.63 10.48 -15.38
N GLY A 80 -14.12 9.28 -15.04
CA GLY A 80 -15.16 8.61 -15.80
C GLY A 80 -16.43 9.45 -15.92
N GLY A 81 -16.91 10.00 -14.80
CA GLY A 81 -18.06 10.93 -14.79
C GLY A 81 -17.81 12.20 -15.58
N LEU A 82 -16.62 12.82 -15.43
CA LEU A 82 -16.25 14.03 -16.15
C LEU A 82 -16.10 13.82 -17.65
N ASN A 83 -15.69 12.63 -18.08
CA ASN A 83 -15.61 12.28 -19.50
C ASN A 83 -17.02 12.28 -20.15
N GLU A 84 -18.00 11.68 -19.49
CA GLU A 84 -19.39 11.71 -19.95
C GLU A 84 -19.97 13.13 -19.94
N VAL A 85 -19.72 13.92 -18.90
CA VAL A 85 -20.10 15.33 -18.85
C VAL A 85 -19.49 16.10 -20.02
N THR A 86 -18.21 15.85 -20.34
CA THR A 86 -17.53 16.50 -21.48
C THR A 86 -18.20 16.13 -22.80
N ASN A 87 -18.54 14.85 -23.03
CA ASN A 87 -19.23 14.38 -24.22
C ASN A 87 -20.60 15.04 -24.38
N ILE A 88 -21.33 15.17 -23.27
CA ILE A 88 -22.62 15.87 -23.26
C ILE A 88 -22.44 17.35 -23.59
N LEU A 89 -21.48 18.05 -23.00
CA LEU A 89 -21.20 19.45 -23.30
C LEU A 89 -20.88 19.68 -24.77
N ILE A 90 -20.06 18.80 -25.37
CA ILE A 90 -19.77 18.86 -26.82
C ILE A 90 -21.08 18.69 -27.63
N ARG A 91 -21.95 17.77 -27.25
CA ARG A 91 -23.22 17.56 -27.91
C ARG A 91 -24.17 18.75 -27.75
N LEU A 92 -24.23 19.35 -26.56
CA LEU A 92 -24.98 20.58 -26.31
C LEU A 92 -24.48 21.72 -27.18
N ARG A 93 -23.16 21.82 -27.38
CA ARG A 93 -22.55 22.83 -28.27
C ARG A 93 -22.97 22.62 -29.73
N GLU A 94 -22.98 21.37 -30.22
CA GLU A 94 -23.47 21.06 -31.56
C GLU A 94 -24.94 21.49 -31.75
N LEU A 95 -25.81 21.16 -30.79
CA LEU A 95 -27.23 21.54 -30.84
C LEU A 95 -27.42 23.07 -30.78
N ALA A 96 -26.61 23.75 -29.98
CA ALA A 96 -26.63 25.22 -29.91
C ALA A 96 -26.20 25.85 -31.26
N ILE A 97 -25.13 25.35 -31.91
CA ILE A 97 -24.70 25.83 -33.24
C ILE A 97 -25.80 25.56 -34.29
N GLN A 98 -26.40 24.39 -34.23
CA GLN A 98 -27.52 24.04 -35.13
C GLN A 98 -28.69 25.00 -34.96
N SER A 99 -29.12 25.28 -33.71
CA SER A 99 -30.23 26.16 -33.40
C SER A 99 -29.93 27.64 -33.66
N ALA A 100 -28.65 28.05 -33.65
CA ALA A 100 -28.23 29.42 -33.96
C ALA A 100 -28.34 29.80 -35.44
N SER A 101 -28.51 28.81 -36.36
CA SER A 101 -28.61 29.04 -37.79
C SER A 101 -29.99 29.55 -38.21
N ASP A 102 -30.03 30.47 -39.18
CA ASP A 102 -31.28 30.93 -39.81
C ASP A 102 -31.92 29.92 -40.76
N THR A 103 -31.24 28.82 -41.05
CA THR A 103 -31.75 27.75 -41.92
C THR A 103 -32.78 26.86 -41.21
N ILE A 104 -32.93 27.00 -39.89
CA ILE A 104 -33.84 26.22 -39.05
C ILE A 104 -34.98 27.13 -38.57
N GLY A 105 -36.22 26.65 -38.70
CA GLY A 105 -37.42 27.33 -38.23
C GLY A 105 -37.61 27.15 -36.72
N ASP A 106 -38.51 27.94 -36.13
CA ASP A 106 -38.77 27.90 -34.69
C ASP A 106 -39.35 26.60 -34.18
N ARG A 107 -40.09 25.89 -35.08
CA ARG A 107 -40.64 24.57 -34.77
C ARG A 107 -39.53 23.52 -34.62
N GLU A 108 -38.56 23.54 -35.52
CA GLU A 108 -37.41 22.65 -35.50
C GLU A 108 -36.50 22.96 -34.29
N ARG A 109 -36.31 24.26 -33.98
CA ARG A 109 -35.60 24.68 -32.78
C ARG A 109 -36.24 24.16 -31.50
N SER A 110 -37.56 24.07 -31.45
CA SER A 110 -38.27 23.51 -30.31
C SER A 110 -37.99 22.01 -30.09
N PHE A 111 -37.73 21.24 -31.15
CA PHE A 111 -37.34 19.85 -31.04
C PHE A 111 -35.87 19.72 -30.59
N THR A 112 -35.00 20.55 -31.12
CA THR A 112 -33.59 20.61 -30.73
C THR A 112 -33.46 21.02 -29.25
N ASP A 113 -34.28 21.96 -28.78
CA ASP A 113 -34.28 22.37 -27.37
C ASP A 113 -34.73 21.25 -26.42
N ARG A 114 -35.66 20.38 -26.83
CA ARG A 114 -36.05 19.21 -26.05
C ARG A 114 -34.87 18.26 -25.82
N GLU A 115 -34.05 17.98 -26.84
CA GLU A 115 -32.84 17.20 -26.72
C GLU A 115 -31.84 17.93 -25.83
N PHE A 116 -31.67 19.23 -26.01
CA PHE A 116 -30.79 20.07 -25.23
C PHE A 116 -31.13 20.03 -23.73
N GLN A 117 -32.42 20.19 -23.36
CA GLN A 117 -32.86 20.12 -21.97
C GLN A 117 -32.71 18.70 -21.39
N ALA A 118 -32.98 17.65 -22.17
CA ALA A 118 -32.79 16.28 -21.74
C ALA A 118 -31.32 15.96 -21.46
N LEU A 119 -30.40 16.43 -22.29
CA LEU A 119 -28.95 16.28 -22.07
C LEU A 119 -28.45 17.09 -20.87
N LYS A 120 -28.96 18.29 -20.64
CA LYS A 120 -28.69 19.06 -19.41
C LYS A 120 -29.11 18.28 -18.17
N ALA A 121 -30.34 17.75 -18.16
CA ALA A 121 -30.84 16.94 -17.04
C ALA A 121 -29.97 15.68 -16.81
N GLU A 122 -29.49 15.04 -17.89
CA GLU A 122 -28.60 13.88 -17.78
C GLU A 122 -27.22 14.28 -17.22
N MET A 123 -26.67 15.42 -17.65
CA MET A 123 -25.42 15.94 -17.11
C MET A 123 -25.52 16.19 -15.60
N ASP A 124 -26.62 16.80 -15.15
CA ASP A 124 -26.86 17.04 -13.72
C ASP A 124 -27.03 15.71 -12.96
N ARG A 125 -27.74 14.75 -13.54
CA ARG A 125 -27.86 13.42 -12.97
C ARG A 125 -26.50 12.73 -12.80
N ILE A 126 -25.60 12.82 -13.81
CA ILE A 126 -24.25 12.26 -13.72
C ILE A 126 -23.46 12.94 -12.61
N SER A 127 -23.53 14.28 -12.49
CA SER A 127 -22.81 15.00 -11.44
C SER A 127 -23.25 14.58 -10.04
N MET A 128 -24.53 14.28 -9.86
CA MET A 128 -25.09 13.82 -8.58
C MET A 128 -24.90 12.33 -8.32
N SER A 129 -24.90 11.49 -9.36
CA SER A 129 -24.80 10.03 -9.23
C SER A 129 -23.37 9.51 -9.15
N THR A 130 -22.38 10.28 -9.60
CA THR A 130 -20.96 9.88 -9.53
C THR A 130 -20.50 9.93 -8.07
N ASN A 131 -20.34 8.76 -7.48
CA ASN A 131 -19.94 8.64 -6.07
C ASN A 131 -18.85 7.58 -5.89
N PHE A 132 -18.09 7.73 -4.82
CA PHE A 132 -17.13 6.75 -4.36
C PHE A 132 -17.41 6.46 -2.88
N ASN A 133 -17.67 5.20 -2.56
CA ASN A 133 -18.01 4.75 -1.21
C ASN A 133 -19.14 5.60 -0.55
N GLY A 134 -20.17 5.95 -1.32
CA GLY A 134 -21.31 6.74 -0.85
C GLY A 134 -21.09 8.26 -0.77
N THR A 135 -19.89 8.74 -1.06
CA THR A 135 -19.58 10.17 -1.11
C THR A 135 -19.64 10.66 -2.56
N PRO A 136 -20.51 11.62 -2.90
CA PRO A 136 -20.58 12.17 -4.24
C PRO A 136 -19.32 12.99 -4.53
N LEU A 137 -18.78 12.88 -5.76
CA LEU A 137 -17.47 13.44 -6.12
C LEU A 137 -17.55 14.71 -6.98
N LEU A 138 -18.67 14.92 -7.71
CA LEU A 138 -18.78 15.92 -8.77
C LEU A 138 -19.83 17.00 -8.50
N ASN A 139 -20.39 17.06 -7.30
CA ASN A 139 -21.46 18.00 -6.94
C ASN A 139 -21.04 19.08 -5.94
N GLY A 140 -19.74 19.30 -5.75
CA GLY A 140 -19.22 20.29 -4.80
C GLY A 140 -19.42 19.99 -3.32
N ARG A 141 -20.07 18.86 -2.98
CA ARG A 141 -20.35 18.46 -1.59
C ARG A 141 -19.34 17.44 -1.05
N ALA A 142 -18.37 17.04 -1.84
CA ALA A 142 -17.38 16.00 -1.55
C ALA A 142 -16.40 16.51 -0.53
N GLY A 143 -16.35 17.44 0.19
CA GLY A 143 -15.38 17.85 1.22
C GLY A 143 -13.90 17.64 0.81
N ILE A 144 -13.04 17.73 1.79
CA ILE A 144 -11.59 17.54 1.60
C ILE A 144 -11.25 16.08 1.89
N PHE A 145 -10.65 15.39 0.93
CA PHE A 145 -10.10 14.04 1.12
C PHE A 145 -8.62 14.11 1.44
N GLU A 146 -8.24 13.60 2.60
CA GLU A 146 -6.84 13.43 2.98
C GLU A 146 -6.41 11.98 2.78
N ILE A 147 -5.57 11.73 1.78
CA ILE A 147 -5.03 10.41 1.49
C ILE A 147 -3.71 10.27 2.24
N GLN A 148 -3.69 9.39 3.26
CA GLN A 148 -2.48 9.10 4.04
C GLN A 148 -1.53 8.22 3.21
N VAL A 149 -0.43 8.81 2.76
CA VAL A 149 0.60 8.18 1.92
C VAL A 149 1.95 8.03 2.62
N GLY A 150 2.05 8.43 3.88
CA GLY A 150 3.24 8.26 4.70
C GLY A 150 2.95 7.48 5.98
N THR A 151 4.00 7.10 6.69
CA THR A 151 3.92 6.37 7.97
C THR A 151 3.89 7.28 9.21
N GLY A 152 4.09 8.59 9.01
CA GLY A 152 4.11 9.60 10.07
C GLY A 152 2.80 10.38 10.16
N ASN A 153 2.84 11.51 10.88
CA ASN A 153 1.70 12.41 11.06
C ASN A 153 2.00 13.85 10.59
N ASN A 154 2.90 14.02 9.64
CA ASN A 154 3.19 15.35 9.08
C ASN A 154 2.22 15.62 7.90
N PRO A 155 1.34 16.63 7.96
CA PRO A 155 0.37 16.93 6.90
C PRO A 155 1.02 17.23 5.54
N LEU A 156 2.24 17.77 5.52
CA LEU A 156 2.92 18.18 4.29
C LEU A 156 3.59 17.01 3.55
N THR A 157 4.08 16.01 4.29
CA THR A 157 4.86 14.90 3.72
C THR A 157 4.09 13.59 3.66
N ASP A 158 3.18 13.37 4.63
CA ASP A 158 2.52 12.08 4.81
C ASP A 158 1.10 12.05 4.25
N ARG A 159 0.57 13.21 3.81
CA ARG A 159 -0.79 13.32 3.27
C ARG A 159 -0.79 13.97 1.90
N ILE A 160 -1.61 13.44 1.02
CA ILE A 160 -1.99 14.11 -0.24
C ILE A 160 -3.44 14.52 -0.10
N VAL A 161 -3.68 15.82 -0.26
CA VAL A 161 -5.01 16.42 -0.10
C VAL A 161 -5.64 16.58 -1.47
N TYR A 162 -6.88 16.08 -1.60
CA TYR A 162 -7.77 16.33 -2.72
C TYR A 162 -8.97 17.15 -2.22
N ASP A 163 -9.18 18.32 -2.80
CA ASP A 163 -10.32 19.15 -2.50
C ASP A 163 -11.45 18.86 -3.51
N GLY A 164 -12.44 18.09 -3.07
CA GLY A 164 -13.59 17.73 -3.88
C GLY A 164 -14.60 18.89 -4.06
N GLN A 165 -14.47 19.99 -3.32
CA GLN A 165 -15.33 21.15 -3.51
C GLN A 165 -15.06 21.85 -4.84
N ASN A 166 -13.82 21.81 -5.31
CA ASN A 166 -13.41 22.39 -6.60
C ASN A 166 -13.85 21.55 -7.82
N ALA A 167 -14.40 20.35 -7.60
CA ALA A 167 -14.86 19.45 -8.65
C ALA A 167 -16.38 19.54 -8.89
N ASP A 168 -16.98 20.69 -8.62
CA ASP A 168 -18.41 20.91 -8.87
C ASP A 168 -18.66 21.13 -10.36
N VAL A 169 -19.41 20.20 -10.96
CA VAL A 169 -19.84 20.25 -12.38
C VAL A 169 -21.36 20.15 -12.50
N THR A 170 -22.09 20.59 -11.47
CA THR A 170 -23.55 20.73 -11.51
C THR A 170 -23.95 21.82 -12.49
N LEU A 171 -25.20 21.77 -12.96
CA LEU A 171 -25.76 22.84 -13.83
C LEU A 171 -25.63 24.24 -13.21
N GLU A 172 -25.73 24.33 -11.89
CA GLU A 172 -25.62 25.59 -11.17
C GLU A 172 -24.19 26.11 -11.18
N ALA A 173 -23.20 25.25 -10.88
CA ALA A 173 -21.79 25.62 -10.89
C ALA A 173 -21.29 26.01 -12.29
N LEU A 174 -21.77 25.32 -13.33
CA LEU A 174 -21.45 25.60 -14.73
C LEU A 174 -22.32 26.72 -15.32
N ARG A 175 -23.21 27.36 -14.53
CA ARG A 175 -24.12 28.45 -14.96
C ARG A 175 -25.04 28.09 -16.13
N MET A 176 -25.33 26.83 -16.32
CA MET A 176 -26.13 26.34 -17.45
C MET A 176 -27.62 26.22 -17.15
N THR A 177 -28.09 26.54 -15.95
CA THR A 177 -29.46 26.33 -15.49
C THR A 177 -30.49 27.04 -16.39
N GLY A 178 -30.21 28.28 -16.81
CA GLY A 178 -31.11 29.10 -17.62
C GLY A 178 -30.97 28.96 -19.14
N GLU A 179 -30.01 28.17 -19.62
CA GLU A 179 -29.70 28.08 -21.03
C GLU A 179 -30.73 27.27 -21.84
N SER A 180 -31.09 27.78 -23.01
CA SER A 180 -32.09 27.18 -23.91
C SER A 180 -31.74 27.48 -25.36
N CYS A 181 -32.02 26.51 -26.23
CA CYS A 181 -31.85 26.62 -27.70
C CYS A 181 -33.18 26.85 -28.44
N ALA A 182 -34.28 27.17 -27.71
CA ALA A 182 -35.61 27.38 -28.33
C ALA A 182 -35.65 28.63 -29.21
N THR A 183 -34.79 29.59 -29.02
CA THR A 183 -34.68 30.81 -29.84
C THR A 183 -33.26 30.96 -30.39
N LYS A 184 -33.13 31.61 -31.57
CA LYS A 184 -31.82 31.90 -32.17
C LYS A 184 -30.92 32.65 -31.21
N GLN A 185 -31.42 33.68 -30.56
CA GLN A 185 -30.66 34.50 -29.65
C GLN A 185 -30.25 33.71 -28.38
N GLY A 186 -31.14 32.88 -27.83
CA GLY A 186 -30.83 31.97 -26.74
C GLY A 186 -29.71 30.99 -27.11
N ALA A 187 -29.82 30.34 -28.28
CA ALA A 187 -28.79 29.43 -28.78
C ALA A 187 -27.42 30.12 -28.93
N GLN A 188 -27.40 31.37 -29.44
CA GLN A 188 -26.15 32.13 -29.59
C GLN A 188 -25.53 32.50 -28.23
N LEU A 189 -26.33 32.86 -27.23
CA LEU A 189 -25.84 33.15 -25.87
C LEU A 189 -25.36 31.89 -25.17
N SER A 190 -26.06 30.77 -25.32
CA SER A 190 -25.68 29.49 -24.74
C SER A 190 -24.32 28.99 -25.21
N LEU A 191 -23.86 29.35 -26.42
CA LEU A 191 -22.53 28.93 -26.92
C LEU A 191 -21.39 29.41 -26.01
N ALA A 192 -21.43 30.68 -25.57
CA ALA A 192 -20.40 31.21 -24.71
C ALA A 192 -20.39 30.49 -23.34
N VAL A 193 -21.57 30.24 -22.77
CA VAL A 193 -21.71 29.54 -21.49
C VAL A 193 -21.24 28.10 -21.59
N ILE A 194 -21.52 27.41 -22.70
CA ILE A 194 -21.07 26.03 -22.94
C ILE A 194 -19.53 25.99 -23.09
N ASP A 195 -18.93 26.95 -23.81
CA ASP A 195 -17.47 27.02 -23.97
C ASP A 195 -16.78 27.28 -22.61
N ASP A 196 -17.35 28.12 -21.76
CA ASP A 196 -16.89 28.34 -20.39
C ASP A 196 -17.03 27.07 -19.55
N ALA A 197 -18.16 26.34 -19.65
CA ALA A 197 -18.39 25.07 -18.96
C ALA A 197 -17.36 23.99 -19.39
N ILE A 198 -17.07 23.88 -20.70
CA ILE A 198 -16.05 22.96 -21.21
C ILE A 198 -14.67 23.33 -20.63
N SER A 199 -14.36 24.62 -20.54
CA SER A 199 -13.09 25.08 -19.96
C SER A 199 -12.99 24.74 -18.47
N GLN A 200 -14.06 24.93 -17.69
CA GLN A 200 -14.10 24.55 -16.27
C GLN A 200 -13.95 23.05 -16.06
N VAL A 201 -14.70 22.22 -16.79
CA VAL A 201 -14.56 20.77 -16.72
C VAL A 201 -13.16 20.31 -17.11
N SER A 202 -12.57 20.92 -18.15
CA SER A 202 -11.19 20.63 -18.57
C SER A 202 -10.16 20.97 -17.50
N LYS A 203 -10.37 22.08 -16.77
CA LYS A 203 -9.53 22.46 -15.63
C LYS A 203 -9.60 21.41 -14.52
N VAL A 204 -10.81 21.00 -14.11
CA VAL A 204 -11.00 19.95 -13.10
C VAL A 204 -10.32 18.65 -13.52
N ARG A 205 -10.46 18.23 -14.79
CA ARG A 205 -9.78 17.05 -15.33
C ARG A 205 -8.25 17.19 -15.29
N SER A 206 -7.72 18.36 -15.60
CA SER A 206 -6.28 18.62 -15.50
C SER A 206 -5.76 18.48 -14.08
N ASP A 207 -6.50 19.01 -13.10
CA ASP A 207 -6.15 18.92 -11.69
C ASP A 207 -6.19 17.46 -11.20
N LEU A 208 -7.20 16.69 -11.60
CA LEU A 208 -7.29 15.25 -11.32
C LEU A 208 -6.15 14.46 -11.97
N GLY A 209 -5.80 14.76 -13.22
CA GLY A 209 -4.69 14.13 -13.92
C GLY A 209 -3.35 14.41 -13.23
N ALA A 210 -3.12 15.65 -12.80
CA ALA A 210 -1.95 16.01 -12.02
C ALA A 210 -1.88 15.25 -10.68
N MET A 211 -3.03 15.14 -9.99
CA MET A 211 -3.15 14.40 -8.75
C MET A 211 -2.88 12.90 -8.94
N GLN A 212 -3.43 12.29 -10.00
CA GLN A 212 -3.18 10.90 -10.35
C GLN A 212 -1.69 10.63 -10.58
N ASN A 213 -1.01 11.50 -11.33
CA ASN A 213 0.43 11.38 -11.56
C ASN A 213 1.23 11.49 -10.26
N ARG A 214 0.85 12.39 -9.35
CA ARG A 214 1.47 12.51 -8.03
C ARG A 214 1.29 11.24 -7.21
N LEU A 215 0.08 10.69 -7.14
CA LEU A 215 -0.22 9.44 -6.42
C LEU A 215 0.53 8.25 -7.04
N GLN A 216 0.63 8.17 -8.38
CA GLN A 216 1.39 7.14 -9.05
C GLN A 216 2.89 7.23 -8.72
N SER A 217 3.48 8.41 -8.75
CA SER A 217 4.88 8.63 -8.35
C SER A 217 5.11 8.28 -6.88
N THR A 218 4.16 8.64 -6.01
CA THR A 218 4.20 8.29 -4.59
C THR A 218 4.12 6.77 -4.40
N THR A 219 3.22 6.08 -5.11
CA THR A 219 3.09 4.62 -5.06
C THR A 219 4.38 3.93 -5.46
N ASN A 220 5.06 4.41 -6.50
CA ASN A 220 6.36 3.88 -6.95
C ASN A 220 7.45 4.11 -5.88
N ASN A 221 7.50 5.31 -5.29
CA ASN A 221 8.45 5.62 -4.22
C ASN A 221 8.21 4.76 -2.98
N LEU A 222 6.96 4.58 -2.57
CA LEU A 222 6.59 3.72 -1.46
C LEU A 222 7.00 2.25 -1.70
N ALA A 223 6.87 1.75 -2.93
CA ALA A 223 7.29 0.40 -3.29
C ALA A 223 8.81 0.22 -3.14
N VAL A 224 9.62 1.19 -3.61
CA VAL A 224 11.08 1.16 -3.45
C VAL A 224 11.48 1.25 -1.96
N ASN A 225 10.81 2.12 -1.21
CA ASN A 225 11.08 2.22 0.24
C ASN A 225 10.69 0.93 0.98
N GLU A 226 9.55 0.32 0.64
CA GLU A 226 9.12 -0.97 1.19
C GLU A 226 10.16 -2.06 0.92
N GLU A 227 10.68 -2.14 -0.30
CA GLU A 227 11.71 -3.11 -0.69
C GLU A 227 13.00 -2.90 0.11
N ASN A 228 13.49 -1.66 0.19
CA ASN A 228 14.70 -1.34 0.94
C ASN A 228 14.56 -1.65 2.44
N MET A 229 13.42 -1.29 3.05
CA MET A 229 13.17 -1.58 4.45
C MET A 229 12.99 -3.08 4.71
N THR A 230 12.39 -3.81 3.78
CA THR A 230 12.27 -5.27 3.86
C THR A 230 13.65 -5.92 3.76
N ALA A 231 14.50 -5.49 2.82
CA ALA A 231 15.87 -5.96 2.70
C ALA A 231 16.72 -5.64 3.94
N ALA A 232 16.52 -4.45 4.54
CA ALA A 232 17.18 -4.11 5.78
C ALA A 232 16.72 -4.99 6.95
N ASN A 233 15.43 -5.25 7.06
CA ASN A 233 14.87 -6.14 8.08
C ASN A 233 15.38 -7.58 7.91
N SER A 234 15.46 -8.09 6.68
CA SER A 234 16.00 -9.40 6.36
C SER A 234 17.44 -9.54 6.83
N ARG A 235 18.32 -8.57 6.53
CA ARG A 235 19.72 -8.58 7.00
C ARG A 235 19.87 -8.61 8.53
N VAL A 236 18.92 -8.05 9.26
CA VAL A 236 18.95 -8.06 10.72
C VAL A 236 18.40 -9.36 11.29
N ARG A 237 17.30 -9.85 10.76
CA ARG A 237 16.50 -10.91 11.39
C ARG A 237 16.63 -12.29 10.75
N ASP A 238 16.80 -12.38 9.41
CA ASP A 238 16.75 -13.66 8.73
C ASP A 238 18.03 -14.46 8.99
N ALA A 239 17.89 -15.77 9.06
CA ALA A 239 19.01 -16.71 9.19
C ALA A 239 19.54 -17.12 7.83
N ASP A 240 20.86 -17.23 7.69
CA ASP A 240 21.48 -17.91 6.59
C ASP A 240 21.31 -19.43 6.78
N LEU A 241 20.44 -20.02 5.97
CA LEU A 241 20.14 -21.45 6.06
C LEU A 241 21.38 -22.36 5.81
N ALA A 242 22.31 -21.92 4.96
CA ALA A 242 23.50 -22.70 4.66
C ALA A 242 24.46 -22.75 5.87
N GLU A 243 24.64 -21.60 6.54
CA GLU A 243 25.42 -21.50 7.76
C GLU A 243 24.79 -22.29 8.92
N GLU A 244 23.47 -22.14 9.14
CA GLU A 244 22.76 -22.82 10.24
C GLU A 244 22.72 -24.35 10.03
N VAL A 245 22.57 -24.86 8.79
CA VAL A 245 22.67 -26.31 8.50
C VAL A 245 24.08 -26.83 8.72
N SER A 246 25.08 -26.05 8.36
CA SER A 246 26.51 -26.45 8.59
C SER A 246 26.80 -26.54 10.10
N GLU A 247 26.37 -25.51 10.89
CA GLU A 247 26.52 -25.51 12.35
C GLU A 247 25.68 -26.63 13.02
N MET A 248 24.48 -26.90 12.54
CA MET A 248 23.64 -28.03 13.01
C MET A 248 24.35 -29.37 12.76
N THR A 249 24.92 -29.57 11.59
CA THR A 249 25.63 -30.80 11.24
C THR A 249 26.85 -30.97 12.11
N LYS A 250 27.66 -29.93 12.31
CA LYS A 250 28.79 -29.88 13.23
C LYS A 250 28.37 -30.24 14.65
N ASN A 251 27.31 -29.65 15.17
CA ASN A 251 26.81 -29.90 16.52
C ASN A 251 26.27 -31.35 16.66
N ASN A 252 25.67 -31.93 15.62
CA ASN A 252 25.26 -33.33 15.60
C ASN A 252 26.47 -34.26 15.70
N ILE A 253 27.55 -33.99 14.93
CA ILE A 253 28.79 -34.78 15.00
C ILE A 253 29.44 -34.67 16.39
N LEU A 254 29.51 -33.43 16.95
CA LEU A 254 30.04 -33.21 18.28
C LEU A 254 29.20 -33.89 19.38
N MET A 255 27.89 -33.95 19.24
CA MET A 255 27.01 -34.67 20.16
C MET A 255 27.30 -36.18 20.12
N GLN A 256 27.46 -36.80 18.93
CA GLN A 256 27.78 -38.21 18.80
C GLN A 256 29.18 -38.53 19.37
N ALA A 257 30.16 -37.68 19.07
CA ALA A 257 31.51 -37.79 19.64
C ALA A 257 31.50 -37.62 21.16
N GLY A 258 30.74 -36.66 21.69
CA GLY A 258 30.60 -36.40 23.12
C GLY A 258 30.00 -37.61 23.88
N ILE A 259 28.98 -38.25 23.31
CA ILE A 259 28.44 -39.49 23.86
C ILE A 259 29.46 -40.60 23.92
N SER A 260 30.25 -40.76 22.86
CA SER A 260 31.34 -41.77 22.82
C SER A 260 32.44 -41.49 23.87
N VAL A 261 32.85 -40.20 24.00
CA VAL A 261 33.84 -39.78 25.01
C VAL A 261 33.30 -39.99 26.40
N LEU A 262 32.00 -39.71 26.67
CA LEU A 262 31.35 -39.95 27.96
C LEU A 262 31.36 -41.46 28.29
N GLY A 263 31.07 -42.34 27.32
CA GLY A 263 31.19 -43.76 27.47
C GLY A 263 32.61 -44.20 27.85
N GLN A 264 33.62 -43.65 27.18
CA GLN A 264 35.06 -43.92 27.45
C GLN A 264 35.47 -43.43 28.85
N ALA A 265 35.02 -42.23 29.25
CA ALA A 265 35.32 -41.67 30.59
C ALA A 265 34.70 -42.51 31.70
N ASN A 266 33.53 -43.10 31.47
CA ASN A 266 32.92 -44.00 32.44
C ASN A 266 33.61 -45.39 32.51
N GLN A 267 34.05 -45.92 31.35
CA GLN A 267 34.83 -47.16 31.33
C GLN A 267 36.18 -47.03 32.00
N SER A 268 36.87 -45.91 31.88
CA SER A 268 38.15 -45.66 32.53
C SER A 268 38.05 -45.69 34.06
N ALA A 269 36.96 -45.18 34.62
CA ALA A 269 36.68 -45.25 36.06
C ALA A 269 36.41 -46.71 36.55
N GLN A 270 35.70 -47.51 35.71
CA GLN A 270 35.42 -48.92 36.01
C GLN A 270 36.70 -49.79 35.93
N SER A 271 37.62 -49.51 35.00
CA SER A 271 38.86 -50.26 34.92
C SER A 271 39.79 -50.05 36.13
N VAL A 272 39.74 -48.84 36.75
CA VAL A 272 40.47 -48.55 38.00
C VAL A 272 39.87 -49.34 39.15
N LEU A 273 38.55 -49.48 39.23
CA LEU A 273 37.87 -50.33 40.23
C LEU A 273 38.23 -51.80 40.10
N LYS A 274 38.38 -52.31 38.88
CA LYS A 274 38.82 -53.68 38.59
C LYS A 274 40.29 -53.93 38.91
N LEU A 275 41.13 -52.91 39.04
CA LEU A 275 42.53 -53.05 39.46
C LEU A 275 42.70 -52.98 40.99
N LEU A 276 41.72 -52.57 41.74
CA LEU A 276 41.71 -52.45 43.19
C LEU A 276 41.02 -53.56 43.92
N GLY A 277 40.33 -54.46 43.25
CA GLY A 277 39.63 -55.61 43.75
C GLY A 277 39.25 -56.51 42.64
#